data_c9f23eb183508901ec42b733e38bfed2
#
_entry.id   c9f23eb183508901ec42b733e38bfed2
#
_cell.length_a   1.000
_cell.length_b   1.000
_cell.length_c   1.000
_cell.angle_alpha   90.00
_cell.angle_beta   90.00
_cell.angle_gamma   90.00
#
_symmetry.space_group_name_H-M   'P 1'
#
loop_
_entity.id
_entity.type
_entity.pdbx_description
1 polymer ?
#
loop_
_entity_poly.entity_id
_entity_poly.type
_entity_poly.pdbx_seq_one_letter_code
_entity_poly.pdbx_strand_id
1 'polypeptide(L)'
;LGYGPAILVTPLTATTLSADGGDVRLKITSNIDYKVNIPEVCDWLNETTVPDTRALSSKEHTFHIDNYAMYGEVRSASIHFDNEKYEGVAAECVIQQKPLEPNTDDVEPGGDVMFKPTGGTASQYQPGQEIEKCWDGLGGNNFYHSPWAAGATKFPVILEFDFDGTHTLDYFVYTPRSTGGGHWGTFDLYYATQDTPEYILLGSYDFKKSTSQTKLAMGKPLAKITKLKVVINTAKDDYVNCEEIEFYEMKSGLSEQEKQLLSVFTDLTCS
;
A
#
# COMPACT_ATOMS: atom_id res chain seq x y z
N LEU A 1 22.64 17.43 46.61
CA LEU A 1 22.80 16.38 45.61
C LEU A 1 22.20 16.91 44.31
N GLY A 2 23.07 17.32 43.37
CA GLY A 2 22.67 17.76 42.01
C GLY A 2 22.25 16.53 41.21
N TYR A 3 21.13 16.62 40.52
CA TYR A 3 20.76 15.62 39.51
C TYR A 3 21.75 15.70 38.35
N GLY A 4 22.31 14.58 37.91
CA GLY A 4 23.15 14.52 36.70
C GLY A 4 22.37 14.90 35.42
N PRO A 5 23.06 15.16 34.33
CA PRO A 5 22.42 15.43 33.04
C PRO A 5 21.57 14.23 32.60
N ALA A 6 20.34 14.47 32.11
CA ALA A 6 19.41 13.41 31.73
C ALA A 6 18.44 13.87 30.64
N ILE A 7 18.11 12.95 29.74
CA ILE A 7 17.05 13.03 28.76
C ILE A 7 16.14 11.79 28.95
N LEU A 8 14.86 11.99 29.11
CA LEU A 8 13.86 10.94 29.25
C LEU A 8 12.81 11.07 28.15
N VAL A 9 12.59 10.01 27.39
CA VAL A 9 11.54 9.91 26.38
C VAL A 9 10.38 9.08 26.92
N THR A 10 9.18 9.62 26.80
CA THR A 10 7.95 8.94 27.21
C THR A 10 6.94 9.00 26.06
N PRO A 11 6.61 7.87 25.42
CA PRO A 11 5.54 7.84 24.40
C PRO A 11 4.19 8.23 25.02
N LEU A 12 3.48 9.13 24.34
CA LEU A 12 2.11 9.54 24.67
C LEU A 12 1.07 8.82 23.82
N THR A 13 1.50 8.29 22.66
CA THR A 13 0.69 7.46 21.77
C THR A 13 1.43 6.15 21.48
N ALA A 14 0.78 5.23 20.78
CA ALA A 14 1.45 4.02 20.32
C ALA A 14 2.62 4.35 19.39
N THR A 15 3.73 3.63 19.52
CA THR A 15 4.93 3.75 18.66
C THR A 15 4.98 2.67 17.59
N THR A 16 3.99 1.77 17.56
CA THR A 16 3.74 0.81 16.48
C THR A 16 2.43 1.17 15.81
N LEU A 17 2.49 1.51 14.53
CA LEU A 17 1.36 1.95 13.72
C LEU A 17 0.95 0.88 12.71
N SER A 18 -0.28 1.00 12.20
CA SER A 18 -0.74 0.27 11.01
C SER A 18 -0.09 0.84 9.75
N ALA A 19 -0.38 0.22 8.62
CA ALA A 19 0.04 0.70 7.30
C ALA A 19 -0.44 2.13 6.98
N ASP A 20 -1.56 2.56 7.54
CA ASP A 20 -2.13 3.90 7.27
C ASP A 20 -1.25 5.04 7.77
N GLY A 21 -0.32 4.74 8.69
CA GLY A 21 0.50 5.76 9.32
C GLY A 21 -0.26 6.56 10.39
N GLY A 22 0.08 7.83 10.52
CA GLY A 22 -0.54 8.74 11.48
C GLY A 22 0.48 9.44 12.38
N ASP A 23 0.02 10.03 13.49
CA ASP A 23 0.87 10.82 14.35
C ASP A 23 1.30 10.06 15.60
N VAL A 24 2.60 10.13 15.90
CA VAL A 24 3.19 9.69 17.17
C VAL A 24 3.57 10.91 17.98
N ARG A 25 3.14 10.92 19.25
CA ARG A 25 3.50 11.97 20.19
C ARG A 25 4.41 11.44 21.28
N LEU A 26 5.52 12.14 21.49
CA LEU A 26 6.52 11.82 22.48
C LEU A 26 6.68 12.99 23.46
N LYS A 27 6.68 12.71 24.74
CA LYS A 27 7.04 13.66 25.77
C LYS A 27 8.51 13.52 26.13
N ILE A 28 9.28 14.57 25.92
CA ILE A 28 10.71 14.62 26.30
C ILE A 28 10.85 15.46 27.55
N THR A 29 11.37 14.83 28.60
CA THR A 29 11.72 15.52 29.87
C THR A 29 13.22 15.56 29.98
N SER A 30 13.82 16.77 29.99
CA SER A 30 15.26 16.94 30.02
C SER A 30 15.67 18.10 30.94
N ASN A 31 16.80 17.92 31.61
CA ASN A 31 17.48 18.98 32.36
C ASN A 31 18.70 19.56 31.61
N ILE A 32 18.88 19.16 30.37
CA ILE A 32 19.91 19.66 29.45
C ILE A 32 19.29 19.95 28.09
N ASP A 33 19.94 20.76 27.27
CA ASP A 33 19.55 20.96 25.85
C ASP A 33 19.70 19.66 25.08
N TYR A 34 18.88 19.45 24.06
CA TYR A 34 18.96 18.28 23.19
C TYR A 34 18.61 18.62 21.76
N LYS A 35 19.02 17.75 20.83
CA LYS A 35 18.65 17.77 19.42
C LYS A 35 17.86 16.52 19.08
N VAL A 36 16.92 16.65 18.16
CA VAL A 36 16.18 15.54 17.59
C VAL A 36 16.86 15.13 16.29
N ASN A 37 17.22 13.87 16.17
CA ASN A 37 17.84 13.31 14.97
C ASN A 37 17.00 12.14 14.46
N ILE A 38 16.50 12.29 13.23
CA ILE A 38 15.83 11.26 12.45
C ILE A 38 16.80 10.83 11.34
N PRO A 39 17.03 9.51 11.12
CA PRO A 39 17.90 9.06 10.04
C PRO A 39 17.38 9.57 8.67
N GLU A 40 18.26 10.11 7.84
CA GLU A 40 17.91 10.66 6.51
C GLU A 40 17.23 9.63 5.58
N VAL A 41 17.51 8.34 5.78
CA VAL A 41 16.87 7.25 5.02
C VAL A 41 15.41 7.02 5.40
N CYS A 42 14.91 7.67 6.46
CA CYS A 42 13.54 7.55 6.96
C CYS A 42 12.70 8.76 6.53
N ASP A 43 12.63 9.02 5.22
CA ASP A 43 11.89 10.12 4.59
C ASP A 43 10.38 10.11 4.89
N TRP A 44 9.88 8.96 5.32
CA TRP A 44 8.48 8.71 5.71
C TRP A 44 8.14 9.12 7.16
N LEU A 45 9.11 9.62 7.93
CA LEU A 45 8.98 10.01 9.33
C LEU A 45 9.42 11.46 9.49
N ASN A 46 8.48 12.36 9.78
CA ASN A 46 8.72 13.78 9.82
C ASN A 46 8.26 14.39 11.15
N GLU A 47 9.12 15.20 11.78
CA GLU A 47 8.69 16.00 12.94
C GLU A 47 7.80 17.15 12.47
N THR A 48 6.59 17.23 12.98
CA THR A 48 5.60 18.27 12.60
C THR A 48 5.48 19.37 13.65
N THR A 49 5.85 19.09 14.89
CA THR A 49 5.90 20.08 15.97
C THR A 49 7.32 20.14 16.51
N VAL A 50 7.98 21.27 16.31
CA VAL A 50 9.34 21.52 16.79
C VAL A 50 9.28 22.47 17.99
N PRO A 51 9.19 21.96 19.22
CA PRO A 51 9.16 22.79 20.41
C PRO A 51 10.56 23.33 20.73
N ASP A 52 10.61 24.35 21.59
CA ASP A 52 11.86 24.83 22.14
C ASP A 52 12.54 23.74 23.01
N THR A 53 13.69 23.22 22.56
CA THR A 53 14.41 22.12 23.18
C THR A 53 15.39 22.54 24.28
N ARG A 54 15.29 23.79 24.79
CA ARG A 54 16.13 24.27 25.88
C ARG A 54 15.86 23.54 27.20
N ALA A 55 16.93 23.45 28.00
CA ALA A 55 16.96 22.74 29.27
C ALA A 55 15.84 23.10 30.27
N LEU A 56 15.62 22.22 31.24
CA LEU A 56 14.65 22.31 32.33
C LEU A 56 13.19 22.36 31.86
N SER A 57 12.85 21.54 30.91
CA SER A 57 11.47 21.49 30.38
C SER A 57 11.01 20.08 30.10
N SER A 58 9.68 19.94 30.12
CA SER A 58 9.01 18.78 29.54
C SER A 58 8.29 19.27 28.30
N LYS A 59 8.64 18.74 27.14
CA LYS A 59 8.14 19.16 25.84
C LYS A 59 7.46 18.00 25.12
N GLU A 60 6.45 18.32 24.35
CA GLU A 60 5.77 17.35 23.49
C GLU A 60 6.21 17.56 22.04
N HIS A 61 6.70 16.49 21.42
CA HIS A 61 7.04 16.42 20.02
C HIS A 61 6.00 15.57 19.30
N THR A 62 5.61 16.00 18.13
CA THR A 62 4.72 15.24 17.24
C THR A 62 5.46 14.88 15.97
N PHE A 63 5.40 13.61 15.62
CA PHE A 63 6.01 13.04 14.42
C PHE A 63 4.90 12.48 13.55
N HIS A 64 4.86 12.90 12.30
CA HIS A 64 3.96 12.33 11.30
C HIS A 64 4.65 11.16 10.59
N ILE A 65 3.96 10.06 10.46
CA ILE A 65 4.38 8.84 9.80
C ILE A 65 3.51 8.64 8.58
N ASP A 66 4.13 8.67 7.41
CA ASP A 66 3.45 8.51 6.13
C ASP A 66 2.87 7.10 5.98
N ASN A 67 1.87 6.97 5.13
CA ASN A 67 1.29 5.68 4.74
C ASN A 67 2.40 4.71 4.24
N TYR A 68 2.29 3.45 4.62
CA TYR A 68 3.19 2.37 4.20
C TYR A 68 2.42 1.35 3.35
N ALA A 69 2.22 1.69 2.07
CA ALA A 69 1.47 0.87 1.12
C ALA A 69 2.27 -0.34 0.59
N MET A 70 3.08 -0.97 1.43
CA MET A 70 3.91 -2.12 1.09
C MET A 70 3.43 -3.36 1.83
N TYR A 71 3.38 -4.50 1.12
CA TYR A 71 3.29 -5.81 1.77
C TYR A 71 4.70 -6.30 2.15
N GLY A 72 4.80 -7.06 3.21
CA GLY A 72 6.03 -7.76 3.55
C GLY A 72 6.53 -7.46 4.95
N GLU A 73 7.55 -6.62 5.11
CA GLU A 73 8.25 -6.46 6.38
C GLU A 73 7.85 -5.18 7.12
N VAL A 74 7.89 -5.24 8.44
CA VAL A 74 7.76 -4.06 9.30
C VAL A 74 8.92 -3.11 9.02
N ARG A 75 8.63 -1.85 8.71
CA ARG A 75 9.68 -0.82 8.69
C ARG A 75 9.82 -0.19 10.06
N SER A 76 11.03 0.22 10.39
CA SER A 76 11.31 0.85 11.67
C SER A 76 12.31 1.99 11.54
N ALA A 77 12.21 2.95 12.43
CA ALA A 77 13.15 4.05 12.57
C ALA A 77 13.40 4.35 14.04
N SER A 78 14.64 4.67 14.40
CA SER A 78 14.98 5.19 15.72
C SER A 78 15.07 6.71 15.67
N ILE A 79 14.29 7.39 16.49
CA ILE A 79 14.41 8.83 16.73
C ILE A 79 15.37 8.99 17.88
N HIS A 80 16.47 9.71 17.67
CA HIS A 80 17.46 9.97 18.70
C HIS A 80 17.30 11.39 19.25
N PHE A 81 17.51 11.50 20.56
CA PHE A 81 17.53 12.74 21.32
C PHE A 81 18.92 12.87 21.94
N ASP A 82 19.78 13.66 21.33
CA ASP A 82 21.21 13.73 21.62
C ASP A 82 21.61 15.06 22.22
N ASN A 83 22.68 15.03 23.00
CA ASN A 83 23.31 16.23 23.53
C ASN A 83 24.81 16.26 23.20
N GLU A 84 25.29 17.40 22.66
CA GLU A 84 26.69 17.54 22.25
C GLU A 84 27.66 17.78 23.42
N LYS A 85 27.13 18.20 24.56
CA LYS A 85 27.96 18.62 25.70
C LYS A 85 28.28 17.50 26.69
N TYR A 86 27.39 16.51 26.80
CA TYR A 86 27.50 15.44 27.79
C TYR A 86 27.55 14.09 27.06
N GLU A 87 28.76 13.57 26.90
CA GLU A 87 29.01 12.29 26.23
C GLU A 87 28.22 11.16 26.92
N GLY A 88 27.55 10.32 26.14
CA GLY A 88 26.76 9.19 26.65
C GLY A 88 25.38 9.55 27.22
N VAL A 89 24.99 10.82 27.20
CA VAL A 89 23.65 11.24 27.61
C VAL A 89 22.79 11.44 26.36
N ALA A 90 22.05 10.39 26.03
CA ALA A 90 21.11 10.36 24.90
C ALA A 90 19.89 9.53 25.28
N ALA A 91 18.83 9.66 24.50
CA ALA A 91 17.65 8.79 24.57
C ALA A 91 17.18 8.48 23.14
N GLU A 92 16.48 7.37 22.98
CA GLU A 92 15.89 7.00 21.69
C GLU A 92 14.46 6.51 21.85
N CYS A 93 13.72 6.62 20.77
CA CYS A 93 12.41 6.00 20.62
C CYS A 93 12.34 5.30 19.27
N VAL A 94 12.03 4.01 19.28
CA VAL A 94 11.84 3.24 18.05
C VAL A 94 10.39 3.36 17.63
N ILE A 95 10.19 3.83 16.42
CA ILE A 95 8.89 3.84 15.73
C ILE A 95 8.88 2.63 14.80
N GLN A 96 7.79 1.87 14.83
CA GLN A 96 7.55 0.75 13.93
C GLN A 96 6.27 0.98 13.15
N GLN A 97 6.27 0.60 11.89
CA GLN A 97 5.07 0.61 11.09
C GLN A 97 4.89 -0.75 10.41
N LYS A 98 3.73 -1.32 10.64
CA LYS A 98 3.34 -2.58 10.02
C LYS A 98 3.11 -2.36 8.52
N PRO A 99 3.47 -3.34 7.68
CA PRO A 99 3.08 -3.31 6.27
C PRO A 99 1.57 -3.41 6.13
N LEU A 100 1.07 -3.17 4.92
CA LEU A 100 -0.27 -3.61 4.55
C LEU A 100 -0.38 -5.12 4.84
N GLU A 101 -1.33 -5.49 5.65
CA GLU A 101 -1.71 -6.90 5.75
C GLU A 101 -2.47 -7.24 4.46
N PRO A 102 -2.13 -8.35 3.78
CA PRO A 102 -2.99 -8.85 2.73
C PRO A 102 -4.38 -8.97 3.32
N ASN A 103 -5.38 -8.40 2.65
CA ASN A 103 -6.77 -8.63 3.06
C ASN A 103 -7.05 -10.12 2.86
N THR A 104 -6.77 -10.90 3.90
CA THR A 104 -7.03 -12.35 3.97
C THR A 104 -8.44 -12.63 4.46
N ASP A 105 -9.26 -11.59 4.63
CA ASP A 105 -10.66 -11.82 4.77
C ASP A 105 -11.10 -12.57 3.51
N ASP A 106 -11.31 -13.87 3.69
CA ASP A 106 -12.05 -14.71 2.76
C ASP A 106 -13.40 -14.03 2.58
N VAL A 107 -13.45 -13.06 1.66
CA VAL A 107 -14.72 -12.63 1.13
C VAL A 107 -15.25 -13.87 0.44
N GLU A 108 -16.19 -14.53 1.11
CA GLU A 108 -16.91 -15.66 0.53
C GLU A 108 -17.28 -15.30 -0.91
N PRO A 109 -16.99 -16.15 -1.91
CA PRO A 109 -17.22 -15.85 -3.32
C PRO A 109 -18.72 -15.88 -3.65
N GLY A 110 -19.48 -15.00 -3.02
CA GLY A 110 -20.96 -15.09 -3.06
C GLY A 110 -21.65 -13.76 -3.29
N GLY A 111 -21.13 -12.91 -4.18
CA GLY A 111 -21.84 -11.67 -4.45
C GLY A 111 -21.10 -10.63 -5.26
N ASP A 112 -19.84 -10.86 -5.56
CA ASP A 112 -19.04 -9.89 -6.28
C ASP A 112 -19.32 -9.95 -7.79
N VAL A 113 -19.38 -8.80 -8.42
CA VAL A 113 -19.65 -8.68 -9.85
C VAL A 113 -18.33 -8.48 -10.57
N MET A 114 -17.97 -9.46 -11.41
CA MET A 114 -16.81 -9.34 -12.29
C MET A 114 -17.14 -8.39 -13.44
N PHE A 115 -16.21 -7.50 -13.76
CA PHE A 115 -16.25 -6.64 -14.94
C PHE A 115 -14.94 -6.71 -15.72
N LYS A 116 -14.98 -6.31 -16.99
CA LYS A 116 -13.82 -6.40 -17.87
C LYS A 116 -13.31 -5.02 -18.27
N PRO A 117 -12.00 -4.89 -18.54
CA PRO A 117 -11.47 -3.72 -19.22
C PRO A 117 -12.15 -3.51 -20.58
N THR A 118 -12.29 -2.26 -20.98
CA THR A 118 -12.74 -1.87 -22.33
C THR A 118 -11.59 -1.84 -23.33
N GLY A 119 -10.36 -1.85 -22.83
CA GLY A 119 -9.13 -1.85 -23.59
C GLY A 119 -7.91 -1.87 -22.68
N GLY A 120 -6.74 -1.72 -23.25
CA GLY A 120 -5.50 -1.62 -22.48
C GLY A 120 -4.27 -1.56 -23.37
N THR A 121 -3.12 -1.30 -22.74
CA THR A 121 -1.81 -1.27 -23.39
C THR A 121 -0.75 -1.95 -22.55
N ALA A 122 0.24 -2.54 -23.23
CA ALA A 122 1.45 -3.02 -22.59
C ALA A 122 2.66 -2.32 -23.20
N SER A 123 3.62 -1.89 -22.36
CA SER A 123 4.84 -1.23 -22.86
C SER A 123 5.68 -2.15 -23.76
N GLN A 124 5.53 -3.46 -23.58
CA GLN A 124 6.24 -4.51 -24.32
C GLN A 124 5.38 -5.77 -24.36
N TYR A 125 5.41 -6.50 -25.45
CA TYR A 125 4.74 -7.80 -25.56
C TYR A 125 5.44 -8.68 -26.59
N GLN A 126 5.25 -9.98 -26.47
CA GLN A 126 5.62 -10.95 -27.49
C GLN A 126 4.52 -10.97 -28.57
N PRO A 127 4.85 -10.86 -29.87
CA PRO A 127 3.83 -10.96 -30.90
C PRO A 127 2.94 -12.19 -30.76
N GLY A 128 1.63 -11.96 -30.78
CA GLY A 128 0.61 -12.98 -30.53
C GLY A 128 0.26 -13.20 -29.05
N GLN A 129 0.87 -12.42 -28.16
CA GLN A 129 0.62 -12.44 -26.71
C GLN A 129 0.44 -11.02 -26.15
N GLU A 130 -0.45 -10.28 -26.80
CA GLU A 130 -0.83 -8.92 -26.45
C GLU A 130 -1.60 -8.86 -25.14
N ILE A 131 -1.78 -7.66 -24.62
CA ILE A 131 -2.36 -7.43 -23.29
C ILE A 131 -3.81 -7.94 -23.16
N GLU A 132 -4.57 -7.94 -24.24
CA GLU A 132 -5.98 -8.40 -24.26
C GLU A 132 -6.14 -9.85 -23.80
N LYS A 133 -5.06 -10.64 -23.88
CA LYS A 133 -5.02 -12.01 -23.36
C LYS A 133 -5.04 -12.10 -21.84
N CYS A 134 -4.84 -10.97 -21.15
CA CYS A 134 -4.98 -10.93 -19.69
C CYS A 134 -6.44 -11.06 -19.22
N TRP A 135 -7.44 -10.83 -20.10
CA TRP A 135 -8.86 -10.83 -19.68
C TRP A 135 -9.81 -11.45 -20.71
N ASP A 136 -9.29 -12.26 -21.62
CA ASP A 136 -10.13 -12.90 -22.64
C ASP A 136 -10.90 -14.13 -22.12
N GLY A 137 -10.52 -14.67 -20.98
CA GLY A 137 -11.17 -15.81 -20.31
C GLY A 137 -10.79 -17.15 -20.92
N LEU A 138 -9.70 -17.26 -21.67
CA LEU A 138 -9.33 -18.49 -22.38
C LEU A 138 -8.27 -19.34 -21.67
N GLY A 139 -7.53 -18.80 -20.74
CA GLY A 139 -6.54 -19.54 -19.93
C GLY A 139 -5.61 -20.51 -20.67
N GLY A 140 -4.83 -21.29 -19.93
CA GLY A 140 -3.98 -22.34 -20.47
C GLY A 140 -2.76 -21.81 -21.23
N ASN A 141 -2.68 -22.01 -22.54
CA ASN A 141 -1.58 -21.48 -23.37
C ASN A 141 -1.86 -20.11 -23.95
N ASN A 142 -2.96 -19.49 -23.58
CA ASN A 142 -3.37 -18.16 -24.01
C ASN A 142 -3.15 -17.18 -22.86
N PHE A 143 -2.11 -16.36 -22.96
CA PHE A 143 -1.69 -15.45 -21.90
C PHE A 143 -0.91 -14.27 -22.50
N TYR A 144 -0.90 -13.14 -21.80
CA TYR A 144 0.04 -12.06 -22.06
C TYR A 144 1.45 -12.48 -21.66
N HIS A 145 2.43 -12.10 -22.48
CA HIS A 145 3.85 -12.27 -22.16
C HIS A 145 4.70 -11.13 -22.73
N SER A 146 5.65 -10.65 -21.94
CA SER A 146 6.71 -9.77 -22.43
C SER A 146 7.65 -10.51 -23.40
N PRO A 147 8.53 -9.83 -24.18
CA PRO A 147 9.39 -10.51 -25.16
C PRO A 147 10.21 -11.66 -24.59
N TRP A 148 10.26 -12.81 -25.29
CA TRP A 148 10.92 -14.05 -24.80
C TRP A 148 12.42 -14.10 -24.98
N ALA A 149 12.99 -13.34 -25.93
CA ALA A 149 14.42 -13.37 -26.18
C ALA A 149 15.17 -12.96 -24.89
N ALA A 150 16.25 -13.65 -24.59
CA ALA A 150 17.05 -13.37 -23.40
C ALA A 150 17.46 -11.89 -23.36
N GLY A 151 17.12 -11.23 -22.26
CA GLY A 151 17.37 -9.80 -22.06
C GLY A 151 16.54 -8.85 -22.96
N ALA A 152 15.54 -9.35 -23.69
CA ALA A 152 14.67 -8.50 -24.52
C ALA A 152 13.66 -7.72 -23.66
N THR A 153 13.11 -8.33 -22.62
CA THR A 153 12.26 -7.63 -21.65
C THR A 153 13.07 -6.57 -20.90
N LYS A 154 12.56 -5.35 -20.86
CA LYS A 154 13.17 -4.23 -20.11
C LYS A 154 12.23 -3.80 -19.00
N PHE A 155 12.72 -3.85 -17.77
CA PHE A 155 11.98 -3.35 -16.62
C PHE A 155 12.14 -1.82 -16.47
N PRO A 156 11.10 -1.13 -15.96
CA PRO A 156 9.80 -1.69 -15.62
C PRO A 156 8.96 -2.08 -16.85
N VAL A 157 8.16 -3.12 -16.73
CA VAL A 157 7.10 -3.45 -17.68
C VAL A 157 5.82 -2.80 -17.21
N ILE A 158 5.15 -2.06 -18.09
CA ILE A 158 3.94 -1.32 -17.75
C ILE A 158 2.76 -1.98 -18.44
N LEU A 159 1.73 -2.31 -17.66
CA LEU A 159 0.43 -2.76 -18.12
C LEU A 159 -0.61 -1.72 -17.72
N GLU A 160 -1.41 -1.26 -18.68
CA GLU A 160 -2.50 -0.32 -18.43
C GLU A 160 -3.82 -0.95 -18.87
N PHE A 161 -4.83 -0.85 -18.03
CA PHE A 161 -6.18 -1.34 -18.25
C PHE A 161 -7.13 -0.14 -18.28
N ASP A 162 -7.94 -0.05 -19.33
CA ASP A 162 -8.92 1.01 -19.52
C ASP A 162 -10.31 0.52 -19.12
N PHE A 163 -11.09 1.37 -18.45
CA PHE A 163 -12.46 1.11 -18.03
C PHE A 163 -13.37 2.28 -18.44
N ASP A 164 -14.68 2.03 -18.49
CA ASP A 164 -15.68 3.01 -18.95
C ASP A 164 -16.10 4.04 -17.88
N GLY A 165 -15.58 3.89 -16.65
CA GLY A 165 -15.90 4.78 -15.54
C GLY A 165 -17.24 4.52 -14.85
N THR A 166 -17.92 3.42 -15.18
CA THR A 166 -19.21 3.04 -14.54
C THR A 166 -19.03 2.13 -13.33
N HIS A 167 -17.88 1.45 -13.24
CA HIS A 167 -17.60 0.46 -12.21
C HIS A 167 -16.86 1.05 -11.01
N THR A 168 -17.00 0.39 -9.87
CA THR A 168 -16.25 0.65 -8.65
C THR A 168 -15.31 -0.52 -8.39
N LEU A 169 -14.02 -0.36 -8.68
CA LEU A 169 -13.03 -1.41 -8.46
C LEU A 169 -12.78 -1.60 -6.97
N ASP A 170 -13.03 -2.80 -6.47
CA ASP A 170 -12.81 -3.19 -5.09
C ASP A 170 -11.55 -4.06 -4.94
N TYR A 171 -11.38 -5.04 -5.83
CA TYR A 171 -10.19 -5.87 -5.90
C TYR A 171 -9.97 -6.41 -7.31
N PHE A 172 -8.76 -6.89 -7.57
CA PHE A 172 -8.50 -7.73 -8.73
C PHE A 172 -7.83 -9.04 -8.32
N VAL A 173 -7.94 -10.03 -9.21
CA VAL A 173 -7.30 -11.33 -9.05
C VAL A 173 -6.34 -11.52 -10.22
N TYR A 174 -5.06 -11.68 -9.91
CA TYR A 174 -4.01 -12.00 -10.87
C TYR A 174 -3.76 -13.51 -10.90
N THR A 175 -3.85 -14.10 -12.08
CA THR A 175 -3.51 -15.49 -12.35
C THR A 175 -2.24 -15.54 -13.18
N PRO A 176 -1.10 -15.98 -12.59
CA PRO A 176 0.12 -16.19 -13.34
C PRO A 176 -0.01 -17.44 -14.23
N ARG A 177 0.77 -17.49 -15.28
CA ARG A 177 0.94 -18.72 -16.07
C ARG A 177 1.36 -19.87 -15.16
N SER A 178 0.75 -21.05 -15.34
CA SER A 178 0.97 -22.22 -14.48
C SER A 178 2.40 -22.80 -14.55
N THR A 179 3.14 -22.53 -15.64
CA THR A 179 4.50 -23.05 -15.87
C THR A 179 5.42 -21.95 -16.38
N GLY A 180 6.73 -22.10 -16.14
CA GLY A 180 7.76 -21.18 -16.63
C GLY A 180 8.01 -19.98 -15.70
N GLY A 181 8.54 -18.91 -16.29
CA GLY A 181 8.86 -17.65 -15.62
C GLY A 181 7.83 -16.55 -15.88
N GLY A 182 8.11 -15.35 -15.40
CA GLY A 182 7.30 -14.15 -15.66
C GLY A 182 6.28 -13.81 -14.58
N HIS A 183 6.27 -14.56 -13.48
CA HIS A 183 5.39 -14.28 -12.34
C HIS A 183 5.79 -12.95 -11.67
N TRP A 184 4.81 -12.09 -11.39
CA TRP A 184 5.08 -10.76 -10.86
C TRP A 184 5.77 -10.82 -9.49
N GLY A 185 6.80 -10.01 -9.32
CA GLY A 185 7.42 -9.68 -8.06
C GLY A 185 6.95 -8.32 -7.58
N THR A 186 7.86 -7.35 -7.44
CA THR A 186 7.54 -5.99 -7.01
C THR A 186 6.95 -5.16 -8.14
N PHE A 187 5.92 -4.37 -7.81
CA PHE A 187 5.27 -3.46 -8.75
C PHE A 187 4.61 -2.28 -8.02
N ASP A 188 4.43 -1.18 -8.76
CA ASP A 188 3.68 -0.03 -8.31
C ASP A 188 2.33 -0.01 -9.02
N LEU A 189 1.26 0.28 -8.26
CA LEU A 189 -0.10 0.34 -8.76
C LEU A 189 -0.61 1.77 -8.76
N TYR A 190 -1.08 2.22 -9.93
CA TYR A 190 -1.68 3.54 -10.10
C TYR A 190 -3.10 3.39 -10.62
N TYR A 191 -3.94 4.35 -10.30
CA TYR A 191 -5.30 4.42 -10.80
C TYR A 191 -5.69 5.82 -11.25
N ALA A 192 -6.72 5.91 -12.10
CA ALA A 192 -7.43 7.14 -12.42
C ALA A 192 -8.94 6.88 -12.39
N THR A 193 -9.72 7.91 -12.09
CA THR A 193 -11.19 7.85 -12.04
C THR A 193 -11.77 8.97 -12.90
N GLN A 194 -13.10 8.96 -13.13
CA GLN A 194 -13.75 10.08 -13.81
C GLN A 194 -13.56 11.40 -13.07
N ASP A 195 -13.57 11.36 -11.74
CA ASP A 195 -13.44 12.56 -10.91
C ASP A 195 -11.97 13.01 -10.76
N THR A 196 -11.01 12.12 -11.02
CA THR A 196 -9.57 12.39 -10.97
C THR A 196 -8.91 11.67 -12.15
N PRO A 197 -8.80 12.31 -13.33
CA PRO A 197 -8.30 11.68 -14.56
C PRO A 197 -6.78 11.48 -14.57
N GLU A 198 -6.07 12.14 -13.67
CA GLU A 198 -4.62 11.97 -13.51
C GLU A 198 -4.31 10.70 -12.72
N TYR A 199 -3.18 10.05 -13.06
CA TYR A 199 -2.76 8.86 -12.31
C TYR A 199 -2.35 9.19 -10.88
N ILE A 200 -2.96 8.48 -9.94
CA ILE A 200 -2.62 8.53 -8.52
C ILE A 200 -1.95 7.21 -8.15
N LEU A 201 -0.82 7.25 -7.45
CA LEU A 201 -0.20 6.07 -6.88
C LEU A 201 -1.10 5.51 -5.77
N LEU A 202 -1.55 4.26 -5.92
CA LEU A 202 -2.28 3.55 -4.87
C LEU A 202 -1.31 2.94 -3.85
N GLY A 203 -0.21 2.35 -4.33
CA GLY A 203 0.81 1.75 -3.49
C GLY A 203 1.81 0.91 -4.26
N SER A 204 2.80 0.39 -3.53
CA SER A 204 3.79 -0.56 -4.04
C SER A 204 3.56 -1.92 -3.40
N TYR A 205 3.67 -2.98 -4.19
CA TYR A 205 3.26 -4.33 -3.82
C TYR A 205 4.31 -5.36 -4.25
N ASP A 206 4.28 -6.54 -3.63
CA ASP A 206 5.14 -7.66 -4.01
C ASP A 206 4.36 -8.99 -3.99
N PHE A 207 4.14 -9.58 -5.16
CA PHE A 207 3.55 -10.92 -5.29
C PHE A 207 4.57 -12.04 -5.12
N LYS A 208 5.81 -11.69 -4.74
CA LYS A 208 6.88 -12.63 -4.38
C LYS A 208 7.17 -13.67 -5.46
N LYS A 209 6.88 -13.33 -6.72
CA LYS A 209 7.04 -14.23 -7.88
C LYS A 209 6.29 -15.56 -7.72
N SER A 210 5.15 -15.51 -7.02
CA SER A 210 4.32 -16.68 -6.73
C SER A 210 3.76 -17.30 -8.00
N THR A 211 3.62 -18.62 -8.00
CA THR A 211 2.92 -19.39 -9.03
C THR A 211 1.42 -19.53 -8.77
N SER A 212 0.98 -19.06 -7.60
CA SER A 212 -0.43 -19.13 -7.20
C SER A 212 -1.18 -17.88 -7.65
N GLN A 213 -2.47 -18.06 -7.90
CA GLN A 213 -3.39 -16.94 -8.06
C GLN A 213 -3.31 -16.01 -6.84
N THR A 214 -3.33 -14.70 -7.07
CA THR A 214 -3.19 -13.71 -6.01
C THR A 214 -4.28 -12.65 -6.14
N LYS A 215 -5.04 -12.44 -5.06
CA LYS A 215 -6.04 -11.37 -4.93
C LYS A 215 -5.37 -10.13 -4.34
N LEU A 216 -5.67 -8.97 -4.89
CA LEU A 216 -5.27 -7.66 -4.34
C LEU A 216 -6.48 -6.77 -4.18
N ALA A 217 -6.83 -6.46 -2.92
CA ALA A 217 -7.87 -5.49 -2.60
C ALA A 217 -7.34 -4.06 -2.67
N MET A 218 -8.20 -3.12 -3.09
CA MET A 218 -7.83 -1.70 -3.21
C MET A 218 -7.77 -0.97 -1.86
N GLY A 219 -8.11 -1.65 -0.76
CA GLY A 219 -8.24 -1.06 0.57
C GLY A 219 -9.46 -0.14 0.68
N LYS A 220 -9.56 0.85 -0.19
CA LYS A 220 -10.75 1.66 -0.42
C LYS A 220 -11.23 1.45 -1.85
N PRO A 221 -12.52 1.13 -2.07
CA PRO A 221 -13.05 0.94 -3.41
C PRO A 221 -12.86 2.17 -4.29
N LEU A 222 -12.39 1.96 -5.52
CA LEU A 222 -12.10 3.02 -6.49
C LEU A 222 -13.34 3.26 -7.36
N ALA A 223 -14.20 4.18 -6.93
CA ALA A 223 -15.44 4.51 -7.63
C ALA A 223 -15.16 5.16 -8.99
N LYS A 224 -15.97 4.82 -9.99
CA LYS A 224 -15.90 5.35 -11.35
C LYS A 224 -14.50 5.23 -11.97
N ILE A 225 -13.87 4.05 -11.78
CA ILE A 225 -12.54 3.81 -12.31
C ILE A 225 -12.51 3.93 -13.83
N THR A 226 -11.51 4.63 -14.34
CA THR A 226 -11.25 4.77 -15.78
C THR A 226 -9.98 4.09 -16.22
N LYS A 227 -8.97 4.01 -15.33
CA LYS A 227 -7.68 3.39 -15.62
C LYS A 227 -7.07 2.72 -14.40
N LEU A 228 -6.42 1.59 -14.64
CA LEU A 228 -5.50 0.96 -13.69
C LEU A 228 -4.16 0.75 -14.40
N LYS A 229 -3.06 1.17 -13.79
CA LYS A 229 -1.71 1.01 -14.32
C LYS A 229 -0.84 0.24 -13.34
N VAL A 230 -0.26 -0.85 -13.83
CA VAL A 230 0.67 -1.69 -13.08
C VAL A 230 2.06 -1.48 -13.65
N VAL A 231 2.99 -0.98 -12.85
CA VAL A 231 4.40 -0.76 -13.21
C VAL A 231 5.21 -1.87 -12.55
N ILE A 232 5.48 -2.95 -13.29
CA ILE A 232 6.13 -4.15 -12.78
C ILE A 232 7.65 -3.93 -12.79
N ASN A 233 8.25 -3.90 -11.62
CA ASN A 233 9.66 -3.60 -11.41
C ASN A 233 10.52 -4.87 -11.41
N THR A 234 9.98 -6.01 -10.94
CA THR A 234 10.67 -7.31 -10.94
C THR A 234 9.69 -8.44 -11.23
N ALA A 235 10.19 -9.50 -11.85
CA ALA A 235 9.43 -10.73 -12.06
C ALA A 235 10.35 -11.94 -12.10
N LYS A 236 9.78 -13.15 -12.10
CA LYS A 236 10.53 -14.40 -12.17
C LYS A 236 11.17 -14.56 -13.55
N ASP A 237 12.44 -14.95 -13.59
CA ASP A 237 13.23 -15.23 -14.80
C ASP A 237 13.32 -14.03 -15.77
N ASP A 238 13.16 -12.80 -15.25
CA ASP A 238 13.25 -11.53 -15.99
C ASP A 238 12.27 -11.40 -17.18
N TYR A 239 11.10 -12.04 -17.06
CA TYR A 239 9.95 -11.88 -17.95
C TYR A 239 8.76 -11.38 -17.17
N VAL A 240 7.69 -10.99 -17.88
CA VAL A 240 6.39 -10.69 -17.27
C VAL A 240 5.32 -11.47 -18.02
N ASN A 241 4.46 -12.18 -17.30
CA ASN A 241 3.29 -12.82 -17.86
C ASN A 241 2.04 -12.52 -17.04
N CYS A 242 0.89 -12.75 -17.67
CA CYS A 242 -0.40 -12.77 -17.03
C CYS A 242 -1.28 -13.74 -17.83
N GLU A 243 -1.74 -14.81 -17.19
CA GLU A 243 -2.68 -15.74 -17.81
C GLU A 243 -4.07 -15.10 -17.80
N GLU A 244 -4.52 -14.65 -16.61
CA GLU A 244 -5.75 -13.90 -16.45
C GLU A 244 -5.61 -12.83 -15.36
N ILE A 245 -6.32 -11.74 -15.54
CA ILE A 245 -6.58 -10.75 -14.51
C ILE A 245 -8.07 -10.43 -14.50
N GLU A 246 -8.70 -10.61 -13.37
CA GLU A 246 -10.13 -10.44 -13.17
C GLU A 246 -10.35 -9.26 -12.24
N PHE A 247 -11.24 -8.35 -12.61
CA PHE A 247 -11.58 -7.16 -11.85
C PHE A 247 -12.98 -7.30 -11.26
N TYR A 248 -13.12 -6.93 -10.00
CA TYR A 248 -14.35 -7.14 -9.25
C TYR A 248 -14.81 -5.86 -8.56
N GLU A 249 -16.13 -5.65 -8.59
CA GLU A 249 -16.83 -4.73 -7.71
C GLU A 249 -17.69 -5.51 -6.73
N MET A 250 -17.77 -5.03 -5.49
CA MET A 250 -18.74 -5.55 -4.55
C MET A 250 -20.15 -5.20 -5.04
N LYS A 251 -21.09 -6.10 -4.88
CA LYS A 251 -22.50 -5.79 -5.13
C LYS A 251 -22.86 -4.53 -4.35
N SER A 252 -22.96 -3.42 -5.04
CA SER A 252 -23.45 -2.19 -4.46
C SER A 252 -24.94 -2.38 -4.14
N GLY A 253 -25.22 -2.46 -2.87
CA GLY A 253 -26.58 -2.41 -2.37
C GLY A 253 -26.89 -3.56 -1.42
N LEU A 254 -27.17 -3.22 -0.17
CA LEU A 254 -27.90 -4.05 0.75
C LEU A 254 -29.05 -4.68 -0.04
N SER A 255 -29.20 -6.00 0.02
CA SER A 255 -30.37 -6.69 -0.51
C SER A 255 -31.63 -5.99 0.01
N GLU A 256 -32.74 -6.09 -0.69
CA GLU A 256 -34.00 -5.49 -0.21
C GLU A 256 -34.35 -5.96 1.22
N GLN A 257 -33.90 -7.16 1.60
CA GLN A 257 -34.01 -7.67 2.97
C GLN A 257 -33.13 -6.93 3.96
N GLU A 258 -31.88 -6.60 3.58
CA GLU A 258 -30.95 -5.83 4.43
C GLU A 258 -31.37 -4.36 4.54
N LYS A 259 -31.93 -3.78 3.48
CA LYS A 259 -32.54 -2.43 3.53
C LYS A 259 -33.75 -2.40 4.46
N GLN A 260 -34.62 -3.44 4.42
CA GLN A 260 -35.70 -3.58 5.36
C GLN A 260 -35.23 -3.75 6.80
N LEU A 261 -34.19 -4.54 7.05
CA LEU A 261 -33.58 -4.66 8.38
C LEU A 261 -33.02 -3.31 8.87
N LEU A 262 -32.30 -2.60 8.02
CA LEU A 262 -31.73 -1.28 8.39
C LEU A 262 -32.83 -0.25 8.69
N SER A 263 -33.95 -0.25 7.93
CA SER A 263 -35.07 0.66 8.19
C SER A 263 -35.73 0.39 9.55
N VAL A 264 -35.85 -0.87 9.94
CA VAL A 264 -36.40 -1.25 11.25
C VAL A 264 -35.47 -0.81 12.40
N PHE A 265 -34.16 -0.84 12.22
CA PHE A 265 -33.21 -0.36 13.24
C PHE A 265 -33.18 1.17 13.35
N THR A 266 -33.41 1.89 12.24
CA THR A 266 -33.44 3.36 12.25
C THR A 266 -34.73 3.87 12.95
N ASP A 267 -35.84 3.16 12.79
CA ASP A 267 -37.10 3.52 13.45
C ASP A 267 -37.11 3.25 14.96
N LEU A 268 -36.28 2.28 15.44
CA LEU A 268 -36.13 1.96 16.86
C LEU A 268 -35.22 2.94 17.63
N THR A 269 -34.42 3.74 16.94
CA THR A 269 -33.54 4.75 17.56
C THR A 269 -34.15 6.15 17.62
N CYS A 270 -35.35 6.36 17.05
CA CYS A 270 -36.09 7.63 17.04
C CYS A 270 -37.33 7.64 17.95
N SER A 271 -37.52 6.64 18.80
CA SER A 271 -38.63 6.57 19.75
C SER A 271 -38.23 6.78 21.21
#